data_0c08b4bea769dbda2c6e0c178b8528d9
#
_entry.id   0c08b4bea769dbda2c6e0c178b8528d9
#
_cell.length_a   1.000
_cell.length_b   1.000
_cell.length_c   1.000
_cell.angle_alpha   90.00
_cell.angle_beta   90.00
_cell.angle_gamma   90.00
#
_symmetry.space_group_name_H-M   'P 1'
#
loop_
_entity.id
_entity.type
_entity.pdbx_description
1 polymer ?
#
loop_
_entity_poly.entity_id
_entity_poly.type
_entity_poly.pdbx_seq_one_letter_code
_entity_poly.pdbx_strand_id
1 'polypeptide(L)'
;MCLAIPSKVIAISNNVALLETLGVQREASLDLMGESVKVGDYVLLHIGYVMSKIDEKEALESIALYQEMIAKMNETHESHE
;
A
#
# COMPACT_ATOMS: atom_id res chain seq x y z
N MET A 1 8.62 -12.54 -7.91
CA MET A 1 7.25 -12.08 -8.09
C MET A 1 6.99 -10.85 -7.23
N CYS A 2 6.39 -9.87 -7.82
CA CYS A 2 6.11 -8.65 -7.09
C CYS A 2 4.67 -8.65 -6.63
N LEU A 3 4.47 -8.58 -5.33
CA LEU A 3 3.13 -8.48 -4.76
C LEU A 3 2.92 -7.04 -4.34
N ALA A 4 1.87 -6.43 -4.86
CA ALA A 4 1.54 -5.07 -4.50
C ALA A 4 0.86 -5.07 -3.13
N ILE A 5 1.40 -4.30 -2.21
CA ILE A 5 0.79 -4.12 -0.91
C ILE A 5 -0.14 -2.92 -1.00
N PRO A 6 -1.42 -3.08 -0.64
CA PRO A 6 -2.32 -1.94 -0.68
C PRO A 6 -1.85 -0.84 0.27
N SER A 7 -1.99 0.38 -0.18
CA SER A 7 -1.64 1.56 0.60
C SER A 7 -2.89 2.41 0.82
N LYS A 8 -2.98 3.01 1.99
CA LYS A 8 -4.11 3.86 2.31
C LYS A 8 -3.78 5.30 1.98
N VAL A 9 -4.69 5.98 1.29
CA VAL A 9 -4.52 7.40 0.97
C VAL A 9 -4.85 8.21 2.20
N ILE A 10 -3.87 8.95 2.72
CA ILE A 10 -4.09 9.76 3.93
C ILE A 10 -4.14 11.24 3.62
N ALA A 11 -3.67 11.67 2.47
CA ALA A 11 -3.76 13.08 2.06
C ALA A 11 -3.58 13.17 0.56
N ILE A 12 -4.17 14.19 -0.04
CA ILE A 12 -4.03 14.45 -1.47
C ILE A 12 -3.76 15.93 -1.64
N SER A 13 -2.74 16.26 -2.43
CA SER A 13 -2.42 17.65 -2.75
C SER A 13 -2.04 17.71 -4.22
N ASN A 14 -2.77 18.54 -4.97
CA ASN A 14 -2.61 18.63 -6.41
C ASN A 14 -2.82 17.25 -7.00
N ASN A 15 -1.84 16.71 -7.67
CA ASN A 15 -1.97 15.40 -8.31
C ASN A 15 -1.09 14.36 -7.62
N VAL A 16 -0.81 14.57 -6.34
CA VAL A 16 0.07 13.71 -5.57
C VAL A 16 -0.69 13.24 -4.33
N ALA A 17 -0.63 11.96 -4.07
CA ALA A 17 -1.24 11.36 -2.87
C ALA A 17 -0.16 11.00 -1.87
N LEU A 18 -0.44 11.24 -0.61
CA LEU A 18 0.40 10.73 0.47
C LEU A 18 -0.22 9.42 0.93
N LEU A 19 0.56 8.36 0.86
CA LEU A 19 0.10 7.02 1.14
C LEU A 19 0.80 6.46 2.36
N GLU A 20 0.11 5.54 3.03
CA GLU A 20 0.68 4.87 4.18
C GLU A 20 0.52 3.38 4.02
N THR A 21 1.61 2.64 4.26
CA THR A 21 1.60 1.18 4.22
C THR A 21 2.40 0.67 5.40
N LEU A 22 1.75 -0.03 6.31
CA LEU A 22 2.43 -0.67 7.45
C LEU A 22 3.31 0.33 8.21
N GLY A 23 2.81 1.56 8.38
CA GLY A 23 3.52 2.59 9.13
C GLY A 23 4.52 3.39 8.33
N VAL A 24 4.68 3.08 7.04
CA VAL A 24 5.60 3.81 6.17
C VAL A 24 4.80 4.72 5.26
N GLN A 25 5.18 5.98 5.19
CA GLN A 25 4.51 6.95 4.34
C GLN A 25 5.35 7.25 3.11
N ARG A 26 4.69 7.47 1.99
CA ARG A 26 5.36 7.85 0.76
C ARG A 26 4.39 8.58 -0.14
N GLU A 27 4.95 9.37 -1.05
CA GLU A 27 4.15 10.10 -2.02
C GLU A 27 4.09 9.34 -3.32
N ALA A 28 2.97 9.47 -4.01
CA ALA A 28 2.79 8.81 -5.29
C ALA A 28 1.96 9.68 -6.21
N SER A 29 2.24 9.57 -7.51
CA SER A 29 1.55 10.36 -8.51
C SER A 29 0.19 9.77 -8.80
N LEU A 30 -0.80 10.63 -8.99
CA LEU A 30 -2.15 10.23 -9.38
C LEU A 30 -2.38 10.42 -10.88
N ASP A 31 -1.31 10.61 -11.66
CA ASP A 31 -1.44 10.89 -13.08
C ASP A 31 -2.25 9.84 -13.82
N LEU A 32 -2.19 8.59 -13.38
CA LEU A 32 -2.87 7.50 -14.07
C LEU A 32 -4.31 7.30 -13.61
N MET A 33 -4.70 7.91 -12.48
CA MET A 33 -6.02 7.67 -11.90
C MET A 33 -6.95 8.88 -11.98
N GLY A 34 -6.37 10.07 -12.19
CA GLY A 34 -7.17 11.26 -12.21
C GLY A 34 -7.83 11.54 -10.88
N GLU A 35 -9.10 11.92 -10.92
CA GLU A 35 -9.80 12.34 -9.72
C GLU A 35 -10.60 11.23 -9.05
N SER A 36 -10.39 9.99 -9.45
CA SER A 36 -11.16 8.89 -8.90
C SER A 36 -10.71 8.46 -7.51
N VAL A 37 -9.56 8.96 -7.04
CA VAL A 37 -8.98 8.56 -5.76
C VAL A 37 -9.27 9.63 -4.71
N LYS A 38 -9.68 9.18 -3.52
CA LYS A 38 -10.02 10.07 -2.42
C LYS A 38 -9.30 9.63 -1.15
N VAL A 39 -9.17 10.56 -0.22
CA VAL A 39 -8.60 10.25 1.09
C VAL A 39 -9.43 9.13 1.73
N GLY A 40 -8.74 8.13 2.25
CA GLY A 40 -9.37 6.97 2.83
C GLY A 40 -9.44 5.78 1.91
N ASP A 41 -9.21 5.99 0.62
CA ASP A 41 -9.20 4.88 -0.34
C ASP A 41 -7.95 4.03 -0.17
N TYR A 42 -8.07 2.78 -0.59
CA TYR A 42 -6.92 1.87 -0.66
C TYR A 42 -6.54 1.70 -2.12
N VAL A 43 -5.26 1.83 -2.41
CA VAL A 43 -4.79 1.82 -3.79
C VAL A 43 -3.57 0.91 -3.91
N LEU A 44 -3.29 0.50 -5.13
CA LEU A 44 -2.09 -0.25 -5.46
C LEU A 44 -1.10 0.68 -6.12
N LEU A 45 0.15 0.58 -5.69
CA LEU A 45 1.22 1.47 -6.10
C LEU A 45 2.25 0.70 -6.91
N HIS A 46 2.73 1.30 -8.00
CA HIS A 46 3.77 0.68 -8.83
C HIS A 46 4.65 1.78 -9.40
N ILE A 47 5.93 1.71 -9.08
CA ILE A 47 6.95 2.64 -9.57
C ILE A 47 6.53 4.11 -9.33
N GLY A 48 6.01 4.39 -8.12
CA GLY A 48 5.68 5.76 -7.76
C GLY A 48 4.35 6.26 -8.31
N TYR A 49 3.60 5.42 -9.01
CA TYR A 49 2.28 5.78 -9.54
C TYR A 49 1.21 4.94 -8.89
N VAL A 50 0.09 5.59 -8.58
CA VAL A 50 -1.09 4.86 -8.15
C VAL A 50 -1.70 4.21 -9.39
N MET A 51 -1.80 2.89 -9.37
CA MET A 51 -2.24 2.14 -10.55
C MET A 51 -3.71 1.77 -10.50
N SER A 52 -4.23 1.50 -9.33
CA SER A 52 -5.63 1.10 -9.21
C SER A 52 -6.10 1.29 -7.79
N LYS A 53 -7.42 1.35 -7.65
CA LYS A 53 -8.06 1.44 -6.35
C LYS A 53 -8.70 0.10 -6.06
N ILE A 54 -8.58 -0.38 -4.82
CA ILE A 54 -9.13 -1.66 -4.46
C ILE A 54 -10.12 -1.51 -3.31
N ASP A 55 -10.94 -2.54 -3.13
CA ASP A 55 -11.91 -2.57 -2.07
C ASP A 55 -11.23 -2.62 -0.70
N GLU A 56 -11.80 -1.88 0.25
CA GLU A 56 -11.19 -1.78 1.58
C GLU A 56 -11.07 -3.16 2.24
N LYS A 57 -12.08 -3.99 2.09
CA LYS A 57 -12.04 -5.30 2.71
C LYS A 57 -10.89 -6.15 2.15
N GLU A 58 -10.74 -6.13 0.84
CA GLU A 58 -9.65 -6.86 0.21
C GLU A 58 -8.30 -6.30 0.63
N ALA A 59 -8.23 -4.97 0.73
CA ALA A 59 -6.98 -4.32 1.12
C ALA A 59 -6.57 -4.74 2.52
N LEU A 60 -7.51 -4.73 3.45
CA LEU A 60 -7.21 -5.08 4.83
C LEU A 60 -6.80 -6.55 4.95
N GLU A 61 -7.42 -7.42 4.18
CA GLU A 61 -7.04 -8.83 4.18
C GLU A 61 -5.63 -9.01 3.65
N SER A 62 -5.29 -8.30 2.57
CA SER A 62 -3.96 -8.38 2.00
C SER A 62 -2.89 -7.86 2.96
N ILE A 63 -3.19 -6.74 3.61
CA ILE A 63 -2.24 -6.15 4.55
C ILE A 63 -2.01 -7.10 5.73
N ALA A 64 -3.07 -7.70 6.24
CA ALA A 64 -2.94 -8.66 7.34
C ALA A 64 -2.08 -9.85 6.93
N LEU A 65 -2.26 -10.33 5.71
CA LEU A 65 -1.46 -11.44 5.21
C LEU A 65 0.01 -11.07 5.12
N TYR A 66 0.29 -9.85 4.65
CA TYR A 66 1.67 -9.38 4.57
C TYR A 66 2.30 -9.27 5.95
N GLN A 67 1.55 -8.78 6.92
CA GLN A 67 2.06 -8.67 8.27
C GLN A 67 2.40 -10.05 8.82
N GLU A 68 1.56 -11.03 8.53
CA GLU A 68 1.81 -12.40 8.95
C GLU A 68 3.08 -12.95 8.31
N MET A 69 3.25 -12.69 7.02
CA MET A 69 4.45 -13.14 6.31
C MET A 69 5.71 -12.51 6.87
N ILE A 70 5.66 -11.23 7.16
CA ILE A 70 6.81 -10.52 7.71
C ILE A 70 7.18 -11.09 9.07
N ALA A 71 6.18 -11.37 9.90
CA ALA A 71 6.43 -11.94 11.22
C ALA A 71 7.09 -13.30 11.10
N LYS A 72 6.63 -14.13 10.16
CA LYS A 72 7.22 -15.45 9.97
C LYS A 72 8.63 -15.36 9.42
N MET A 73 8.88 -14.42 8.53
CA MET A 73 10.23 -14.22 8.01
C MET A 73 11.19 -13.82 9.12
N ASN A 74 10.73 -12.95 10.01
CA ASN A 74 11.57 -12.54 11.14
C ASN A 74 11.86 -13.71 12.04
N GLU A 75 10.88 -14.56 12.32
CA GLU A 75 11.09 -15.75 13.12
C GLU A 75 12.11 -16.67 12.49
N THR A 76 11.93 -16.93 11.18
CA THR A 76 12.82 -17.80 10.46
C THR A 76 14.24 -17.25 10.47
N HIS A 77 14.36 -15.95 10.27
CA HIS A 77 15.65 -15.29 10.26
C HIS A 77 16.34 -15.44 11.61
N GLU A 78 15.60 -15.24 12.68
CA GLU A 78 16.15 -15.36 14.02
C GLU A 78 16.61 -16.77 14.33
N SER A 79 15.86 -17.76 13.86
CA SER A 79 16.22 -19.14 14.16
C SER A 79 17.48 -19.58 13.43
N HIS A 80 17.91 -18.83 12.44
CA HIS A 80 19.17 -19.12 11.75
C HIS A 80 20.38 -18.57 12.47
N GLU A 81 20.15 -17.71 13.43
CA GLU A 81 21.25 -17.16 14.21
C GLU A 81 21.81 -18.20 15.15
#